data_336aa1a51aa1295f825758d2e6796cf1
#
_entry.id   336aa1a51aa1295f825758d2e6796cf1
#
_cell.length_a   1.000
_cell.length_b   1.000
_cell.length_c   1.000
_cell.angle_alpha   90.00
_cell.angle_beta   90.00
_cell.angle_gamma   90.00
#
_symmetry.space_group_name_H-M   'P 1'
#
loop_
_entity.id
_entity.type
_entity.pdbx_description
1 polymer ?
#
loop_
_entity_poly.entity_id
_entity_poly.type
_entity_poly.pdbx_seq_one_letter_code
_entity_poly.pdbx_strand_id
1 'polypeptide(L)'
;AWAACQAALAELGVEASAETAAVAARIHTLSPTRVVATTTAGLLGPAHLDVGAAPLVGREREVAQMRRVYEQVQLGQTRVILLEGAAGYGKTRLAGELLSWARAHGADTLVGRAFETESGLPFGTLLDALRPRLERENAPDDLLGDVWLAELARLLPELRERYPDLPSVSADETTGHGRLFEAVARLGVALAQRAPLVLALDDVQWAHATSRDLLRYALRRWVESGVRALVLLAVRAADVGADRVLAQWLGSLERDAPTLRLGLDALTAEAVVHLVTVLAGVEASDQTGTRAEEAVRLGQWLARETGGQPSAVVQTLRALLERGVLALQPTADSGWAIDLTRASEVEMGTGATTNATGRPAAGAQASAAGHQD
;
A
#
# COMPACT_ATOMS: atom_id res chain seq x y z
N ALA A 1 27.82 4.25 10.61
CA ALA A 1 27.19 5.53 11.02
C ALA A 1 27.75 6.05 12.36
N TRP A 2 27.75 5.25 13.45
CA TRP A 2 28.22 5.71 14.78
C TRP A 2 29.71 6.10 14.80
N ALA A 3 30.59 5.27 14.21
CA ALA A 3 32.01 5.58 14.11
C ALA A 3 32.30 6.87 13.31
N ALA A 4 31.53 7.14 12.26
CA ALA A 4 31.64 8.38 11.50
C ALA A 4 31.15 9.61 12.31
N CYS A 5 30.12 9.45 13.12
CA CYS A 5 29.63 10.48 14.02
C CYS A 5 30.67 10.80 15.11
N GLN A 6 31.29 9.77 15.71
CA GLN A 6 32.38 9.95 16.69
C GLN A 6 33.60 10.64 16.09
N ALA A 7 33.98 10.31 14.85
CA ALA A 7 35.08 10.96 14.15
C ALA A 7 34.79 12.44 13.92
N ALA A 8 33.60 12.78 13.46
CA ALA A 8 33.19 14.17 13.24
C ALA A 8 33.12 15.00 14.54
N LEU A 9 32.65 14.39 15.64
CA LEU A 9 32.64 15.03 16.94
C LEU A 9 34.06 15.25 17.50
N ALA A 10 34.96 14.28 17.26
CA ALA A 10 36.35 14.41 17.65
C ALA A 10 37.09 15.53 16.88
N GLU A 11 36.80 15.71 15.61
CA GLU A 11 37.30 16.83 14.78
C GLU A 11 36.84 18.20 15.31
N LEU A 12 35.66 18.26 15.92
CA LEU A 12 35.10 19.47 16.52
C LEU A 12 35.51 19.67 18.00
N GLY A 13 36.30 18.74 18.57
CA GLY A 13 36.70 18.76 19.96
C GLY A 13 35.56 18.58 20.99
N VAL A 14 34.47 17.95 20.58
CA VAL A 14 33.26 17.71 21.38
C VAL A 14 33.07 16.20 21.60
N GLU A 15 32.85 15.80 22.86
CA GLU A 15 32.49 14.42 23.19
C GLU A 15 30.97 14.20 23.09
N ALA A 16 30.58 13.02 22.64
CA ALA A 16 29.16 12.64 22.61
C ALA A 16 28.57 12.63 24.02
N SER A 17 27.39 13.22 24.20
CA SER A 17 26.71 13.21 25.51
C SER A 17 26.42 11.75 25.95
N ALA A 18 26.31 11.56 27.29
CA ALA A 18 25.97 10.25 27.85
C ALA A 18 24.66 9.68 27.29
N GLU A 19 23.69 10.54 26.99
CA GLU A 19 22.42 10.15 26.36
C GLU A 19 22.60 9.67 24.89
N THR A 20 23.44 10.39 24.13
CA THR A 20 23.76 10.02 22.73
C THR A 20 24.53 8.68 22.67
N ALA A 21 25.48 8.49 23.60
CA ALA A 21 26.22 7.25 23.72
C ALA A 21 25.32 6.07 24.15
N ALA A 22 24.37 6.30 25.07
CA ALA A 22 23.40 5.30 25.50
C ALA A 22 22.44 4.89 24.37
N VAL A 23 21.98 5.84 23.56
CA VAL A 23 21.15 5.56 22.37
C VAL A 23 21.94 4.75 21.34
N ALA A 24 23.21 5.11 21.07
CA ALA A 24 24.07 4.37 20.15
C ALA A 24 24.34 2.93 20.64
N ALA A 25 24.58 2.74 21.94
CA ALA A 25 24.74 1.42 22.54
C ALA A 25 23.48 0.55 22.40
N ARG A 26 22.30 1.15 22.61
CA ARG A 26 21.01 0.46 22.37
C ARG A 26 20.80 0.06 20.91
N ILE A 27 21.20 0.89 19.95
CA ILE A 27 21.15 0.57 18.52
C ILE A 27 22.12 -0.56 18.17
N HIS A 28 23.30 -0.60 18.78
CA HIS A 28 24.30 -1.65 18.56
C HIS A 28 23.94 -3.02 19.17
N THR A 29 23.18 -3.03 20.26
CA THR A 29 22.67 -4.28 20.86
C THR A 29 21.45 -4.85 20.14
N LEU A 30 20.82 -4.06 19.27
CA LEU A 30 19.82 -4.54 18.33
C LEU A 30 20.56 -5.16 17.13
N SER A 31 20.90 -6.45 17.21
CA SER A 31 21.29 -7.27 16.05
C SER A 31 20.28 -7.07 14.92
N PRO A 32 20.68 -7.20 13.62
CA PRO A 32 19.77 -7.00 12.49
C PRO A 32 18.79 -8.19 12.39
N THR A 33 17.98 -8.35 13.40
CA THR A 33 16.87 -9.30 13.41
C THR A 33 15.61 -8.49 13.24
N ARG A 34 15.04 -8.53 12.02
CA ARG A 34 13.64 -8.20 11.73
C ARG A 34 13.18 -6.86 12.32
N VAL A 35 13.27 -5.79 11.54
CA VAL A 35 12.49 -4.58 11.82
C VAL A 35 11.01 -4.95 11.67
N VAL A 36 10.43 -5.44 12.76
CA VAL A 36 8.98 -5.38 12.97
C VAL A 36 8.70 -3.91 13.22
N ALA A 37 7.94 -3.29 12.36
CA ALA A 37 7.41 -1.95 12.59
C ALA A 37 6.67 -1.97 13.94
N THR A 38 7.31 -1.46 14.98
CA THR A 38 6.69 -1.25 16.29
C THR A 38 5.81 -0.01 16.16
N THR A 39 4.66 -0.20 15.53
CA THR A 39 3.52 0.69 15.68
C THR A 39 3.09 0.60 17.14
N THR A 40 2.80 1.71 17.75
CA THR A 40 2.26 1.98 19.10
C THR A 40 1.17 0.98 19.57
N ALA A 41 1.47 -0.30 19.64
CA ALA A 41 0.55 -1.36 20.08
C ALA A 41 0.56 -1.59 21.60
N GLY A 42 1.28 -0.76 22.36
CA GLY A 42 1.47 -0.97 23.81
C GLY A 42 0.36 -0.41 24.71
N LEU A 43 -0.68 0.26 24.20
CA LEU A 43 -1.68 0.95 25.04
C LEU A 43 -3.14 0.59 24.72
N LEU A 44 -3.42 -0.27 23.74
CA LEU A 44 -4.77 -0.76 23.46
C LEU A 44 -4.82 -2.25 23.83
N GLY A 45 -5.71 -2.60 24.73
CA GLY A 45 -5.90 -3.97 25.23
C GLY A 45 -6.15 -5.01 24.10
N PRO A 46 -6.23 -6.32 24.41
CA PRO A 46 -6.14 -7.46 23.50
C PRO A 46 -7.26 -7.59 22.45
N ALA A 47 -8.05 -6.55 22.21
CA ALA A 47 -9.22 -6.60 21.33
C ALA A 47 -8.96 -6.34 19.85
N HIS A 48 -7.73 -5.96 19.44
CA HIS A 48 -7.44 -5.64 18.04
C HIS A 48 -6.27 -6.46 17.53
N LEU A 49 -6.59 -7.59 16.88
CA LEU A 49 -5.63 -8.19 15.95
C LEU A 49 -5.36 -7.15 14.86
N ASP A 50 -4.19 -6.55 14.85
CA ASP A 50 -3.76 -5.74 13.72
C ASP A 50 -3.46 -6.70 12.55
N VAL A 51 -4.50 -7.08 11.85
CA VAL A 51 -4.40 -7.92 10.65
C VAL A 51 -3.64 -7.20 9.53
N GLY A 52 -3.45 -5.89 9.66
CA GLY A 52 -2.54 -5.12 8.82
C GLY A 52 -1.07 -5.51 9.01
N ALA A 53 -0.71 -6.04 10.18
CA ALA A 53 0.60 -6.59 10.50
C ALA A 53 0.75 -8.07 10.11
N ALA A 54 -0.33 -8.77 9.73
CA ALA A 54 -0.26 -10.16 9.31
C ALA A 54 0.71 -10.33 8.12
N PRO A 55 1.52 -11.39 8.09
CA PRO A 55 2.42 -11.62 6.97
C PRO A 55 1.66 -11.78 5.66
N LEU A 56 2.25 -11.32 4.58
CA LEU A 56 1.71 -11.51 3.24
C LEU A 56 1.94 -12.98 2.84
N VAL A 57 0.86 -13.72 2.66
CA VAL A 57 0.89 -15.15 2.27
C VAL A 57 0.26 -15.36 0.91
N GLY A 58 0.75 -16.36 0.16
CA GLY A 58 0.22 -16.75 -1.13
C GLY A 58 0.43 -15.71 -2.24
N ARG A 59 1.41 -14.80 -2.07
CA ARG A 59 1.77 -13.75 -3.03
C ARG A 59 3.28 -13.69 -3.31
N GLU A 60 3.98 -14.77 -3.01
CA GLU A 60 5.44 -14.85 -3.11
C GLU A 60 5.91 -14.63 -4.56
N ARG A 61 5.13 -15.10 -5.53
CA ARG A 61 5.43 -14.93 -6.96
C ARG A 61 5.30 -13.48 -7.38
N GLU A 62 4.22 -12.83 -7.01
CA GLU A 62 3.97 -11.42 -7.31
C GLU A 62 5.02 -10.54 -6.66
N VAL A 63 5.35 -10.77 -5.38
CA VAL A 63 6.42 -10.05 -4.68
C VAL A 63 7.76 -10.22 -5.39
N ALA A 64 8.12 -11.45 -5.77
CA ALA A 64 9.37 -11.72 -6.46
C ALA A 64 9.44 -11.01 -7.83
N GLN A 65 8.32 -10.98 -8.58
CA GLN A 65 8.25 -10.27 -9.85
C GLN A 65 8.38 -8.75 -9.67
N MET A 66 7.72 -8.17 -8.68
CA MET A 66 7.79 -6.74 -8.38
C MET A 66 9.21 -6.33 -7.95
N ARG A 67 9.89 -7.15 -7.14
CA ARG A 67 11.28 -6.91 -6.74
C ARG A 67 12.24 -6.93 -7.94
N ARG A 68 12.07 -7.86 -8.87
CA ARG A 68 12.85 -7.91 -10.12
C ARG A 68 12.66 -6.65 -10.98
N VAL A 69 11.42 -6.12 -11.04
CA VAL A 69 11.19 -4.84 -11.73
C VAL A 69 11.91 -3.70 -11.03
N TYR A 70 11.90 -3.66 -9.70
CA TYR A 70 12.64 -2.64 -8.95
C TYR A 70 14.16 -2.74 -9.15
N GLU A 71 14.73 -3.94 -9.26
CA GLU A 71 16.15 -4.13 -9.61
C GLU A 71 16.49 -3.48 -10.96
N GLN A 72 15.58 -3.57 -11.95
CA GLN A 72 15.76 -2.91 -13.25
C GLN A 72 15.70 -1.37 -13.12
N VAL A 73 14.88 -0.86 -12.20
CA VAL A 73 14.84 0.58 -11.89
C VAL A 73 16.18 1.06 -11.31
N GLN A 74 16.80 0.27 -10.43
CA GLN A 74 18.11 0.60 -9.88
C GLN A 74 19.21 0.71 -10.97
N LEU A 75 19.03 -0.03 -12.08
CA LEU A 75 19.93 0.02 -13.25
C LEU A 75 19.68 1.22 -14.20
N GLY A 76 18.85 2.18 -13.81
CA GLY A 76 18.62 3.40 -14.60
C GLY A 76 17.41 3.33 -15.53
N GLN A 77 16.43 2.46 -15.24
CA GLN A 77 15.23 2.31 -16.07
C GLN A 77 13.99 2.84 -15.37
N THR A 78 13.13 3.51 -16.15
CA THR A 78 11.77 3.80 -15.71
C THR A 78 10.88 2.60 -16.03
N ARG A 79 10.10 2.14 -15.04
CA ARG A 79 9.23 0.96 -15.14
C ARG A 79 7.84 1.23 -14.57
N VAL A 80 6.86 0.48 -15.04
CA VAL A 80 5.49 0.51 -14.51
C VAL A 80 5.11 -0.88 -14.00
N ILE A 81 4.43 -0.94 -12.86
CA ILE A 81 3.72 -2.12 -12.37
C ILE A 81 2.24 -1.76 -12.29
N LEU A 82 1.40 -2.56 -12.90
CA LEU A 82 -0.06 -2.44 -12.84
C LEU A 82 -0.62 -3.62 -12.05
N LEU A 83 -1.18 -3.34 -10.86
CA LEU A 83 -1.88 -4.32 -10.02
C LEU A 83 -3.37 -4.28 -10.36
N GLU A 84 -3.88 -5.35 -10.94
CA GLU A 84 -5.29 -5.52 -11.26
C GLU A 84 -5.92 -6.58 -10.36
N GLY A 85 -7.17 -6.38 -9.98
CA GLY A 85 -7.91 -7.39 -9.20
C GLY A 85 -9.19 -6.82 -8.63
N ALA A 86 -10.07 -7.68 -8.17
CA ALA A 86 -11.33 -7.26 -7.55
C ALA A 86 -11.09 -6.48 -6.24
N ALA A 87 -12.13 -5.81 -5.75
CA ALA A 87 -12.09 -5.17 -4.44
C ALA A 87 -11.79 -6.23 -3.35
N GLY A 88 -10.92 -5.89 -2.40
CA GLY A 88 -10.58 -6.80 -1.31
C GLY A 88 -9.56 -7.90 -1.65
N TYR A 89 -8.98 -7.93 -2.87
CA TYR A 89 -8.00 -8.95 -3.27
C TYR A 89 -6.56 -8.64 -2.85
N GLY A 90 -6.36 -7.57 -2.07
CA GLY A 90 -5.08 -7.29 -1.43
C GLY A 90 -4.13 -6.42 -2.25
N LYS A 91 -4.59 -5.69 -3.29
CA LYS A 91 -3.76 -4.78 -4.10
C LYS A 91 -2.99 -3.77 -3.24
N THR A 92 -3.69 -3.04 -2.39
CA THR A 92 -3.08 -2.05 -1.47
C THR A 92 -2.08 -2.70 -0.51
N ARG A 93 -2.38 -3.92 -0.02
CA ARG A 93 -1.47 -4.65 0.88
C ARG A 93 -0.20 -5.08 0.17
N LEU A 94 -0.32 -5.60 -1.07
CA LEU A 94 0.82 -5.99 -1.89
C LEU A 94 1.67 -4.77 -2.28
N ALA A 95 1.03 -3.65 -2.65
CA ALA A 95 1.70 -2.38 -2.91
C ALA A 95 2.48 -1.90 -1.67
N GLY A 96 1.86 -1.95 -0.48
CA GLY A 96 2.48 -1.59 0.79
C GLY A 96 3.71 -2.44 1.12
N GLU A 97 3.68 -3.73 0.81
CA GLU A 97 4.82 -4.64 0.99
C GLU A 97 6.02 -4.23 0.12
N LEU A 98 5.77 -3.96 -1.19
CA LEU A 98 6.82 -3.46 -2.07
C LEU A 98 7.37 -2.12 -1.61
N LEU A 99 6.50 -1.18 -1.21
CA LEU A 99 6.91 0.14 -0.73
C LEU A 99 7.78 0.05 0.51
N SER A 100 7.42 -0.79 1.48
CA SER A 100 8.18 -1.01 2.70
C SER A 100 9.54 -1.63 2.40
N TRP A 101 9.55 -2.62 1.52
CA TRP A 101 10.78 -3.25 1.05
C TRP A 101 11.68 -2.27 0.27
N ALA A 102 11.12 -1.49 -0.66
CA ALA A 102 11.86 -0.51 -1.46
C ALA A 102 12.47 0.60 -0.58
N ARG A 103 11.73 1.11 0.43
CA ARG A 103 12.27 2.06 1.42
C ARG A 103 13.46 1.48 2.17
N ALA A 104 13.38 0.23 2.61
CA ALA A 104 14.49 -0.44 3.27
C ALA A 104 15.73 -0.60 2.36
N HIS A 105 15.52 -0.55 1.02
CA HIS A 105 16.57 -0.57 0.00
C HIS A 105 16.90 0.84 -0.55
N GLY A 106 16.57 1.88 0.19
CA GLY A 106 16.99 3.26 -0.10
C GLY A 106 16.15 3.99 -1.15
N ALA A 107 14.93 3.52 -1.48
CA ALA A 107 14.03 4.24 -2.38
C ALA A 107 13.37 5.45 -1.71
N ASP A 108 13.21 6.54 -2.45
CA ASP A 108 12.27 7.61 -2.12
C ASP A 108 10.87 7.22 -2.60
N THR A 109 9.87 7.27 -1.71
CA THR A 109 8.54 6.74 -2.00
C THR A 109 7.48 7.81 -1.87
N LEU A 110 6.67 7.95 -2.93
CA LEU A 110 5.50 8.80 -3.01
C LEU A 110 4.26 7.90 -3.07
N VAL A 111 3.27 8.17 -2.23
CA VAL A 111 2.06 7.36 -2.16
C VAL A 111 0.85 8.27 -2.23
N GLY A 112 0.00 8.08 -3.23
CA GLY A 112 -1.26 8.79 -3.40
C GLY A 112 -2.42 7.82 -3.58
N ARG A 113 -3.60 8.26 -3.20
CA ARG A 113 -4.82 7.51 -3.37
C ARG A 113 -5.89 8.35 -4.06
N ALA A 114 -6.60 7.73 -4.98
CA ALA A 114 -7.79 8.34 -5.57
C ALA A 114 -9.04 7.89 -4.80
N PHE A 115 -9.97 8.82 -4.58
CA PHE A 115 -11.23 8.55 -3.90
C PHE A 115 -12.39 8.81 -4.85
N GLU A 116 -13.43 7.97 -4.78
CA GLU A 116 -14.62 8.11 -5.61
C GLU A 116 -15.29 9.46 -5.42
N THR A 117 -15.35 9.95 -4.17
CA THR A 117 -15.91 11.26 -3.80
C THR A 117 -15.10 12.45 -4.32
N GLU A 118 -13.83 12.24 -4.65
CA GLU A 118 -12.88 13.26 -5.13
C GLU A 118 -12.53 13.09 -6.62
N SER A 119 -13.26 12.23 -7.33
CA SER A 119 -13.01 11.95 -8.76
C SER A 119 -13.11 13.19 -9.65
N GLY A 120 -13.83 14.24 -9.20
CA GLY A 120 -13.90 15.55 -9.85
C GLY A 120 -12.75 16.51 -9.53
N LEU A 121 -11.84 16.18 -8.58
CA LEU A 121 -10.75 17.08 -8.19
C LEU A 121 -9.52 16.90 -9.11
N PRO A 122 -9.18 17.90 -9.94
CA PRO A 122 -8.00 17.85 -10.77
C PRO A 122 -6.74 17.69 -9.90
N PHE A 123 -5.84 16.83 -10.34
CA PHE A 123 -4.54 16.54 -9.68
C PHE A 123 -4.60 15.95 -8.26
N GLY A 124 -5.78 15.72 -7.65
CA GLY A 124 -5.93 15.30 -6.25
C GLY A 124 -5.04 14.11 -5.89
N THR A 125 -5.08 13.04 -6.67
CA THR A 125 -4.26 11.82 -6.43
C THR A 125 -2.75 12.09 -6.42
N LEU A 126 -2.26 12.99 -7.29
CA LEU A 126 -0.85 13.34 -7.35
C LEU A 126 -0.46 14.30 -6.24
N LEU A 127 -1.36 15.23 -5.87
CA LEU A 127 -1.17 16.12 -4.73
C LEU A 127 -1.04 15.32 -3.42
N ASP A 128 -1.88 14.31 -3.23
CA ASP A 128 -1.82 13.40 -2.09
C ASP A 128 -0.44 12.70 -2.00
N ALA A 129 0.13 12.32 -3.15
CA ALA A 129 1.45 11.71 -3.21
C ALA A 129 2.61 12.71 -2.97
N LEU A 130 2.51 13.92 -3.50
CA LEU A 130 3.61 14.88 -3.52
C LEU A 130 3.71 15.71 -2.23
N ARG A 131 2.57 16.13 -1.67
CA ARG A 131 2.51 17.01 -0.49
C ARG A 131 3.33 16.50 0.69
N PRO A 132 3.17 15.25 1.19
CA PRO A 132 3.92 14.78 2.35
C PRO A 132 5.42 14.68 2.10
N ARG A 133 5.83 14.56 0.83
CA ARG A 133 7.24 14.51 0.46
C ARG A 133 7.87 15.90 0.45
N LEU A 134 7.16 16.88 -0.11
CA LEU A 134 7.64 18.27 -0.17
C LEU A 134 7.59 18.95 1.19
N GLU A 135 6.63 18.61 2.05
CA GLU A 135 6.58 19.09 3.45
C GLU A 135 7.81 18.65 4.25
N ARG A 136 8.32 17.45 4.00
CA ARG A 136 9.53 16.91 4.65
C ARG A 136 10.83 17.41 4.04
N GLU A 137 10.78 18.02 2.85
CA GLU A 137 11.98 18.58 2.21
C GLU A 137 12.37 19.89 2.86
N ASN A 138 13.60 19.96 3.37
CA ASN A 138 14.09 21.16 4.04
C ASN A 138 14.45 22.28 3.05
N ALA A 139 14.89 21.93 1.84
CA ALA A 139 15.30 22.84 0.79
C ALA A 139 14.73 22.39 -0.57
N PRO A 140 13.42 22.62 -0.85
CA PRO A 140 12.83 22.33 -2.16
C PRO A 140 13.47 23.09 -3.31
N ASP A 141 14.06 24.26 -3.06
CA ASP A 141 14.86 25.04 -3.98
C ASP A 141 16.14 24.32 -4.45
N ASP A 142 16.70 23.43 -3.64
CA ASP A 142 17.77 22.52 -4.07
C ASP A 142 17.30 21.44 -5.06
N LEU A 143 15.99 21.19 -5.15
CA LEU A 143 15.40 20.22 -6.07
C LEU A 143 15.04 20.87 -7.41
N LEU A 144 14.50 22.08 -7.37
CA LEU A 144 13.96 22.77 -8.53
C LEU A 144 14.30 24.26 -8.46
N GLY A 145 14.69 24.85 -9.58
CA GLY A 145 14.81 26.30 -9.67
C GLY A 145 13.46 27.01 -9.51
N ASP A 146 13.51 28.26 -9.04
CA ASP A 146 12.36 29.09 -8.62
C ASP A 146 11.20 29.12 -9.61
N VAL A 147 11.47 29.13 -10.90
CA VAL A 147 10.45 29.12 -11.96
C VAL A 147 9.57 27.87 -11.90
N TRP A 148 10.17 26.71 -11.67
CA TRP A 148 9.46 25.44 -11.60
C TRP A 148 8.81 25.23 -10.23
N LEU A 149 9.45 25.72 -9.17
CA LEU A 149 8.90 25.72 -7.84
C LEU A 149 7.65 26.63 -7.77
N ALA A 150 7.66 27.78 -8.46
CA ALA A 150 6.50 28.66 -8.59
C ALA A 150 5.33 27.99 -9.34
N GLU A 151 5.59 27.15 -10.34
CA GLU A 151 4.53 26.36 -11.00
C GLU A 151 3.96 25.30 -10.08
N LEU A 152 4.78 24.60 -9.28
CA LEU A 152 4.29 23.65 -8.28
C LEU A 152 3.47 24.34 -7.19
N ALA A 153 3.79 25.57 -6.82
CA ALA A 153 3.04 26.37 -5.85
C ALA A 153 1.61 26.70 -6.30
N ARG A 154 1.24 26.47 -7.56
CA ARG A 154 -0.16 26.51 -8.03
C ARG A 154 -0.98 25.33 -7.49
N LEU A 155 -0.34 24.17 -7.31
CA LEU A 155 -0.96 22.97 -6.74
C LEU A 155 -0.79 22.90 -5.23
N LEU A 156 0.30 23.45 -4.71
CA LEU A 156 0.72 23.40 -3.32
C LEU A 156 0.99 24.84 -2.83
N PRO A 157 -0.06 25.61 -2.50
CA PRO A 157 0.06 27.02 -2.08
C PRO A 157 1.01 27.21 -0.90
N GLU A 158 1.14 26.23 -0.03
CA GLU A 158 2.08 26.19 1.10
C GLU A 158 3.55 26.38 0.68
N LEU A 159 3.90 26.07 -0.56
CA LEU A 159 5.24 26.37 -1.09
C LEU A 159 5.46 27.87 -1.22
N ARG A 160 4.43 28.64 -1.60
CA ARG A 160 4.53 30.10 -1.70
C ARG A 160 4.59 30.77 -0.33
N GLU A 161 3.92 30.22 0.68
CA GLU A 161 4.05 30.70 2.06
C GLU A 161 5.46 30.49 2.58
N ARG A 162 6.09 29.36 2.21
CA ARG A 162 7.46 29.01 2.61
C ARG A 162 8.51 29.80 1.82
N TYR A 163 8.24 30.13 0.53
CA TYR A 163 9.10 30.86 -0.38
C TYR A 163 8.36 32.06 -0.99
N PRO A 164 8.26 33.19 -0.23
CA PRO A 164 7.49 34.36 -0.67
C PRO A 164 8.05 35.02 -1.93
N ASP A 165 9.35 34.89 -2.18
CA ASP A 165 10.07 35.52 -3.30
C ASP A 165 9.93 34.75 -4.62
N LEU A 166 9.17 33.67 -4.66
CA LEU A 166 8.94 32.93 -5.91
C LEU A 166 8.28 33.83 -6.96
N PRO A 167 8.76 33.74 -8.24
CA PRO A 167 8.25 34.56 -9.31
C PRO A 167 6.74 34.36 -9.52
N SER A 168 6.07 35.41 -9.99
CA SER A 168 4.66 35.32 -10.37
C SER A 168 4.51 34.42 -11.61
N VAL A 169 3.52 33.53 -11.56
CA VAL A 169 3.21 32.62 -12.66
C VAL A 169 2.12 33.25 -13.54
N SER A 170 2.31 33.18 -14.87
CA SER A 170 1.30 33.67 -15.82
C SER A 170 -0.05 32.97 -15.65
N ALA A 171 -1.13 33.75 -15.68
CA ALA A 171 -2.50 33.24 -15.55
C ALA A 171 -3.05 32.57 -16.82
N ASP A 172 -2.26 32.44 -17.88
CA ASP A 172 -2.70 31.82 -19.14
C ASP A 172 -2.90 30.31 -18.93
N GLU A 173 -4.14 29.86 -18.97
CA GLU A 173 -4.52 28.47 -18.69
C GLU A 173 -3.93 27.47 -19.68
N THR A 174 -3.84 27.81 -20.96
CA THR A 174 -3.34 26.89 -21.99
C THR A 174 -1.85 26.61 -21.88
N THR A 175 -1.05 27.62 -21.59
CA THR A 175 0.40 27.50 -21.35
C THR A 175 0.67 26.98 -19.93
N GLY A 176 -0.23 27.24 -18.99
CA GLY A 176 -0.10 26.91 -17.58
C GLY A 176 -0.11 25.41 -17.28
N HIS A 177 -0.95 24.61 -17.94
CA HIS A 177 -0.97 23.15 -17.75
C HIS A 177 0.33 22.50 -18.22
N GLY A 178 0.86 22.91 -19.39
CA GLY A 178 2.11 22.34 -19.89
C GLY A 178 3.31 22.63 -18.98
N ARG A 179 3.39 23.84 -18.42
CA ARG A 179 4.46 24.21 -17.48
C ARG A 179 4.34 23.47 -16.15
N LEU A 180 3.11 23.30 -15.65
CA LEU A 180 2.85 22.51 -14.45
C LEU A 180 3.26 21.03 -14.63
N PHE A 181 2.91 20.44 -15.78
CA PHE A 181 3.28 19.06 -16.12
C PHE A 181 4.81 18.90 -16.16
N GLU A 182 5.48 19.86 -16.77
CA GLU A 182 6.95 19.88 -16.83
C GLU A 182 7.55 20.06 -15.43
N ALA A 183 6.99 20.90 -14.56
CA ALA A 183 7.46 21.08 -13.19
C ALA A 183 7.39 19.78 -12.38
N VAL A 184 6.27 19.04 -12.48
CA VAL A 184 6.13 17.73 -11.81
C VAL A 184 7.09 16.70 -12.42
N ALA A 185 7.25 16.66 -13.73
CA ALA A 185 8.20 15.75 -14.37
C ALA A 185 9.64 16.03 -13.91
N ARG A 186 10.06 17.30 -13.82
CA ARG A 186 11.38 17.73 -13.34
C ARG A 186 11.56 17.39 -11.85
N LEU A 187 10.53 17.56 -11.03
CA LEU A 187 10.58 17.15 -9.64
C LEU A 187 10.89 15.65 -9.51
N GLY A 188 10.23 14.81 -10.29
CA GLY A 188 10.51 13.37 -10.31
C GLY A 188 11.95 13.06 -10.75
N VAL A 189 12.49 13.78 -11.73
CA VAL A 189 13.90 13.67 -12.13
C VAL A 189 14.83 14.03 -10.98
N ALA A 190 14.60 15.17 -10.32
CA ALA A 190 15.43 15.65 -9.21
C ALA A 190 15.42 14.69 -8.01
N LEU A 191 14.25 14.17 -7.65
CA LEU A 191 14.12 13.14 -6.59
C LEU A 191 14.88 11.87 -6.97
N ALA A 192 14.71 11.39 -8.21
CA ALA A 192 15.35 10.17 -8.69
C ALA A 192 16.87 10.27 -8.86
N GLN A 193 17.42 11.46 -8.94
CA GLN A 193 18.88 11.70 -8.90
C GLN A 193 19.44 11.37 -7.51
N ARG A 194 18.70 11.66 -6.44
CA ARG A 194 19.11 11.41 -5.05
C ARG A 194 18.93 9.94 -4.66
N ALA A 195 17.79 9.34 -5.01
CA ALA A 195 17.46 7.95 -4.71
C ALA A 195 16.48 7.38 -5.74
N PRO A 196 16.43 6.06 -6.00
CA PRO A 196 15.40 5.48 -6.85
C PRO A 196 14.00 5.91 -6.38
N LEU A 197 13.18 6.44 -7.28
CA LEU A 197 11.85 6.96 -6.98
C LEU A 197 10.80 5.86 -7.16
N VAL A 198 9.92 5.68 -6.18
CA VAL A 198 8.73 4.81 -6.30
C VAL A 198 7.48 5.65 -6.10
N LEU A 199 6.70 5.85 -7.15
CA LEU A 199 5.40 6.50 -7.11
C LEU A 199 4.31 5.44 -7.13
N ALA A 200 3.59 5.28 -6.02
CA ALA A 200 2.46 4.36 -5.92
C ALA A 200 1.14 5.14 -5.87
N LEU A 201 0.23 4.78 -6.77
CA LEU A 201 -1.12 5.36 -6.84
C LEU A 201 -2.16 4.25 -6.70
N ASP A 202 -2.98 4.35 -5.66
CA ASP A 202 -4.04 3.37 -5.38
C ASP A 202 -5.38 3.84 -5.92
N ASP A 203 -6.21 2.87 -6.34
CA ASP A 203 -7.57 3.09 -6.84
C ASP A 203 -7.64 4.07 -8.04
N VAL A 204 -6.67 3.99 -9.00
CA VAL A 204 -6.52 4.94 -10.12
C VAL A 204 -7.73 5.02 -11.06
N GLN A 205 -8.71 4.10 -10.96
CA GLN A 205 -9.98 4.21 -11.67
C GLN A 205 -10.73 5.49 -11.30
N TRP A 206 -10.53 6.03 -10.10
CA TRP A 206 -11.15 7.28 -9.63
C TRP A 206 -10.28 8.53 -9.82
N ALA A 207 -9.06 8.37 -10.34
CA ALA A 207 -8.21 9.50 -10.64
C ALA A 207 -8.83 10.37 -11.74
N HIS A 208 -8.84 11.70 -11.52
CA HIS A 208 -9.33 12.65 -12.52
C HIS A 208 -8.53 12.58 -13.82
N ALA A 209 -9.14 12.88 -14.95
CA ALA A 209 -8.51 12.82 -16.28
C ALA A 209 -7.21 13.62 -16.33
N THR A 210 -7.17 14.85 -15.79
CA THR A 210 -5.96 15.67 -15.76
C THR A 210 -4.83 15.07 -14.92
N SER A 211 -5.15 14.33 -13.84
CA SER A 211 -4.16 13.58 -13.06
C SER A 211 -3.54 12.45 -13.89
N ARG A 212 -4.38 11.76 -14.65
CA ARG A 212 -3.96 10.68 -15.57
C ARG A 212 -3.08 11.23 -16.70
N ASP A 213 -3.42 12.39 -17.27
CA ASP A 213 -2.65 13.05 -18.35
C ASP A 213 -1.29 13.53 -17.82
N LEU A 214 -1.27 14.15 -16.63
CA LEU A 214 -0.03 14.58 -15.98
C LEU A 214 0.90 13.40 -15.70
N LEU A 215 0.37 12.30 -15.14
CA LEU A 215 1.16 11.10 -14.88
C LEU A 215 1.76 10.53 -16.17
N ARG A 216 0.97 10.44 -17.23
CA ARG A 216 1.45 9.96 -18.51
C ARG A 216 2.54 10.86 -19.10
N TYR A 217 2.35 12.18 -19.01
CA TYR A 217 3.36 13.15 -19.43
C TYR A 217 4.68 12.94 -18.66
N ALA A 218 4.62 12.91 -17.33
CA ALA A 218 5.78 12.70 -16.48
C ALA A 218 6.48 11.37 -16.79
N LEU A 219 5.71 10.27 -16.94
CA LEU A 219 6.24 8.95 -17.26
C LEU A 219 7.05 8.96 -18.58
N ARG A 220 6.52 9.57 -19.65
CA ARG A 220 7.24 9.68 -20.93
C ARG A 220 8.55 10.44 -20.77
N ARG A 221 8.51 11.57 -20.05
CA ARG A 221 9.74 12.38 -19.79
C ARG A 221 10.76 11.58 -18.98
N TRP A 222 10.31 10.77 -18.01
CA TRP A 222 11.20 9.93 -17.22
C TRP A 222 11.83 8.80 -18.03
N VAL A 223 11.06 8.16 -18.92
CA VAL A 223 11.57 7.13 -19.82
C VAL A 223 12.62 7.73 -20.78
N GLU A 224 12.31 8.86 -21.42
CA GLU A 224 13.23 9.58 -22.33
C GLU A 224 14.54 9.99 -21.64
N SER A 225 14.48 10.34 -20.36
CA SER A 225 15.63 10.82 -19.58
C SER A 225 16.34 9.71 -18.79
N GLY A 226 15.94 8.45 -18.91
CA GLY A 226 16.54 7.32 -18.18
C GLY A 226 16.42 7.45 -16.66
N VAL A 227 15.30 7.95 -16.16
CA VAL A 227 15.08 8.19 -14.73
C VAL A 227 14.89 6.87 -13.99
N ARG A 228 15.53 6.73 -12.83
CA ARG A 228 15.34 5.57 -11.93
C ARG A 228 13.99 5.67 -11.21
N ALA A 229 12.90 5.41 -11.93
CA ALA A 229 11.55 5.55 -11.39
C ALA A 229 10.72 4.28 -11.59
N LEU A 230 9.99 3.90 -10.56
CA LEU A 230 8.95 2.90 -10.57
C LEU A 230 7.60 3.57 -10.36
N VAL A 231 6.67 3.38 -11.30
CA VAL A 231 5.28 3.77 -11.14
C VAL A 231 4.46 2.52 -10.84
N LEU A 232 3.86 2.46 -9.66
CA LEU A 232 3.00 1.37 -9.21
C LEU A 232 1.56 1.84 -9.19
N LEU A 233 0.71 1.23 -10.00
CA LEU A 233 -0.70 1.57 -10.12
C LEU A 233 -1.56 0.41 -9.64
N ALA A 234 -2.53 0.67 -8.77
CA ALA A 234 -3.54 -0.32 -8.40
C ALA A 234 -4.91 0.09 -8.95
N VAL A 235 -5.59 -0.86 -9.60
CA VAL A 235 -6.87 -0.64 -10.28
C VAL A 235 -7.81 -1.82 -10.08
N ARG A 236 -9.11 -1.56 -10.07
CA ARG A 236 -10.12 -2.64 -10.06
C ARG A 236 -10.33 -3.17 -11.46
N ALA A 237 -10.17 -4.48 -11.64
CA ALA A 237 -10.34 -5.14 -12.94
C ALA A 237 -11.73 -4.92 -13.55
N ALA A 238 -12.79 -4.91 -12.72
CA ALA A 238 -14.15 -4.64 -13.17
C ALA A 238 -14.30 -3.24 -13.78
N ASP A 239 -13.66 -2.23 -13.19
CA ASP A 239 -13.73 -0.85 -13.67
C ASP A 239 -12.96 -0.67 -14.98
N VAL A 240 -11.83 -1.38 -15.16
CA VAL A 240 -11.10 -1.40 -16.44
C VAL A 240 -11.97 -2.01 -17.57
N GLY A 241 -12.73 -3.07 -17.24
CA GLY A 241 -13.66 -3.68 -18.18
C GLY A 241 -14.85 -2.81 -18.55
N ALA A 242 -15.31 -1.97 -17.61
CA ALA A 242 -16.49 -1.12 -17.78
C ALA A 242 -16.15 0.27 -18.38
N ASP A 243 -14.97 0.82 -18.10
CA ASP A 243 -14.54 2.14 -18.57
C ASP A 243 -13.52 2.04 -19.71
N ARG A 244 -14.00 2.25 -20.95
CA ARG A 244 -13.15 2.24 -22.14
C ARG A 244 -12.06 3.33 -22.10
N VAL A 245 -12.31 4.48 -21.47
CA VAL A 245 -11.34 5.59 -21.39
C VAL A 245 -10.21 5.19 -20.46
N LEU A 246 -10.53 4.59 -19.32
CA LEU A 246 -9.55 4.05 -18.39
C LEU A 246 -8.70 2.95 -19.05
N ALA A 247 -9.33 2.00 -19.73
CA ALA A 247 -8.63 0.93 -20.44
C ALA A 247 -7.69 1.46 -21.52
N GLN A 248 -8.10 2.47 -22.30
CA GLN A 248 -7.28 3.12 -23.31
C GLN A 248 -6.10 3.87 -22.68
N TRP A 249 -6.32 4.55 -21.56
CA TRP A 249 -5.28 5.24 -20.83
C TRP A 249 -4.22 4.25 -20.31
N LEU A 250 -4.62 3.16 -19.65
CA LEU A 250 -3.71 2.11 -19.20
C LEU A 250 -2.90 1.52 -20.37
N GLY A 251 -3.56 1.19 -21.48
CA GLY A 251 -2.88 0.73 -22.69
C GLY A 251 -1.93 1.77 -23.30
N SER A 252 -2.14 3.08 -23.06
CA SER A 252 -1.19 4.11 -23.47
C SER A 252 0.07 4.11 -22.61
N LEU A 253 -0.05 3.88 -21.30
CA LEU A 253 1.10 3.76 -20.40
C LEU A 253 2.00 2.57 -20.78
N GLU A 254 1.40 1.44 -21.16
CA GLU A 254 2.13 0.25 -21.62
C GLU A 254 2.94 0.50 -22.90
N ARG A 255 2.44 1.38 -23.77
CA ARG A 255 3.19 1.80 -24.96
C ARG A 255 4.31 2.81 -24.64
N ASP A 256 4.08 3.62 -23.60
CA ASP A 256 5.02 4.69 -23.24
C ASP A 256 6.17 4.17 -22.32
N ALA A 257 5.95 3.09 -21.56
CA ALA A 257 6.96 2.50 -20.67
C ALA A 257 6.83 0.98 -20.55
N PRO A 258 7.93 0.25 -20.32
CA PRO A 258 7.88 -1.17 -20.03
C PRO A 258 7.07 -1.45 -18.76
N THR A 259 6.00 -2.23 -18.90
CA THR A 259 4.99 -2.46 -17.86
C THR A 259 4.91 -3.93 -17.49
N LEU A 260 4.92 -4.23 -16.18
CA LEU A 260 4.53 -5.52 -15.63
C LEU A 260 3.06 -5.44 -15.17
N ARG A 261 2.19 -6.25 -15.78
CA ARG A 261 0.80 -6.38 -15.35
C ARG A 261 0.63 -7.60 -14.45
N LEU A 262 0.10 -7.41 -13.26
CA LEU A 262 -0.16 -8.44 -12.26
C LEU A 262 -1.65 -8.51 -11.95
N GLY A 263 -2.29 -9.59 -12.38
CA GLY A 263 -3.66 -9.92 -11.97
C GLY A 263 -3.64 -10.59 -10.60
N LEU A 264 -4.42 -10.06 -9.65
CA LEU A 264 -4.58 -10.64 -8.33
C LEU A 264 -5.91 -11.38 -8.25
N ASP A 265 -5.82 -12.69 -8.03
CA ASP A 265 -6.96 -13.57 -7.78
C ASP A 265 -7.20 -13.77 -6.28
N ALA A 266 -8.25 -14.52 -5.94
CA ALA A 266 -8.48 -15.01 -4.59
C ALA A 266 -7.27 -15.84 -4.10
N LEU A 267 -7.06 -15.90 -2.79
CA LEU A 267 -6.09 -16.80 -2.19
C LEU A 267 -6.52 -18.25 -2.39
N THR A 268 -5.58 -19.12 -2.65
CA THR A 268 -5.85 -20.56 -2.65
C THR A 268 -6.20 -21.06 -1.25
N ALA A 269 -6.84 -22.22 -1.16
CA ALA A 269 -7.16 -22.80 0.13
C ALA A 269 -5.90 -23.03 0.98
N GLU A 270 -4.80 -23.44 0.37
CA GLU A 270 -3.51 -23.63 1.01
C GLU A 270 -2.94 -22.31 1.55
N ALA A 271 -3.09 -21.22 0.81
CA ALA A 271 -2.65 -19.89 1.26
C ALA A 271 -3.49 -19.40 2.45
N VAL A 272 -4.81 -19.64 2.47
CA VAL A 272 -5.67 -19.31 3.61
C VAL A 272 -5.31 -20.16 4.83
N VAL A 273 -5.07 -21.46 4.65
CA VAL A 273 -4.59 -22.35 5.73
C VAL A 273 -3.27 -21.84 6.27
N HIS A 274 -2.31 -21.49 5.39
CA HIS A 274 -1.03 -20.95 5.81
C HIS A 274 -1.18 -19.63 6.59
N LEU A 275 -2.07 -18.74 6.17
CA LEU A 275 -2.38 -17.51 6.91
C LEU A 275 -2.86 -17.82 8.33
N VAL A 276 -3.80 -18.74 8.49
CA VAL A 276 -4.32 -19.13 9.81
C VAL A 276 -3.23 -19.77 10.66
N THR A 277 -2.41 -20.64 10.08
CA THR A 277 -1.29 -21.31 10.77
C THR A 277 -0.30 -20.28 11.34
N VAL A 278 0.06 -19.28 10.53
CA VAL A 278 0.96 -18.19 10.97
C VAL A 278 0.32 -17.32 12.05
N LEU A 279 -0.95 -16.96 11.89
CA LEU A 279 -1.70 -16.16 12.89
C LEU A 279 -1.91 -16.93 14.20
N ALA A 280 -1.99 -18.26 14.15
CA ALA A 280 -2.07 -19.12 15.32
C ALA A 280 -0.71 -19.35 16.00
N GLY A 281 0.39 -18.86 15.42
CA GLY A 281 1.73 -19.05 15.95
C GLY A 281 2.19 -20.54 15.95
N VAL A 282 1.68 -21.34 15.00
CA VAL A 282 2.11 -22.72 14.81
C VAL A 282 3.41 -22.71 14.03
N GLU A 283 4.48 -23.16 14.66
CA GLU A 283 5.79 -23.25 14.00
C GLU A 283 5.82 -24.35 12.92
N ALA A 284 6.66 -24.17 11.91
CA ALA A 284 6.84 -25.15 10.83
C ALA A 284 7.33 -26.51 11.32
N SER A 285 7.91 -26.57 12.52
CA SER A 285 8.38 -27.78 13.22
C SER A 285 7.24 -28.56 13.92
N ASP A 286 6.11 -27.91 14.21
CA ASP A 286 5.00 -28.49 14.98
C ASP A 286 3.76 -28.80 14.09
N GLN A 287 4.01 -29.31 12.89
CA GLN A 287 2.94 -29.59 11.92
C GLN A 287 2.09 -30.83 12.24
N THR A 288 2.37 -31.56 13.30
CA THR A 288 1.69 -32.82 13.65
C THR A 288 0.86 -32.76 14.93
N GLY A 289 0.78 -31.59 15.58
CA GLY A 289 0.01 -31.41 16.82
C GLY A 289 -1.45 -31.04 16.58
N THR A 290 -2.30 -31.25 17.57
CA THR A 290 -3.74 -30.91 17.56
C THR A 290 -3.99 -29.47 17.09
N ARG A 291 -3.10 -28.53 17.43
CA ARG A 291 -3.18 -27.12 17.05
C ARG A 291 -2.98 -26.89 15.56
N ALA A 292 -2.08 -27.63 14.93
CA ALA A 292 -1.86 -27.59 13.49
C ALA A 292 -3.09 -28.13 12.74
N GLU A 293 -3.69 -29.22 13.22
CA GLU A 293 -4.90 -29.78 12.63
C GLU A 293 -6.09 -28.81 12.74
N GLU A 294 -6.22 -28.13 13.87
CA GLU A 294 -7.26 -27.09 14.09
C GLU A 294 -7.03 -25.87 13.17
N ALA A 295 -5.78 -25.43 12.96
CA ALA A 295 -5.46 -24.36 12.03
C ALA A 295 -5.83 -24.73 10.59
N VAL A 296 -5.53 -25.97 10.18
CA VAL A 296 -5.88 -26.49 8.85
C VAL A 296 -7.39 -26.52 8.67
N ARG A 297 -8.16 -27.05 9.65
CA ARG A 297 -9.62 -27.10 9.58
C ARG A 297 -10.24 -25.70 9.47
N LEU A 298 -9.84 -24.77 10.35
CA LEU A 298 -10.31 -23.39 10.33
C LEU A 298 -9.94 -22.71 9.00
N GLY A 299 -8.72 -22.88 8.53
CA GLY A 299 -8.28 -22.32 7.25
C GLY A 299 -9.07 -22.85 6.04
N GLN A 300 -9.34 -24.14 6.00
CA GLN A 300 -10.17 -24.76 4.95
C GLN A 300 -11.62 -24.29 5.01
N TRP A 301 -12.17 -24.15 6.21
CA TRP A 301 -13.51 -23.60 6.39
C TRP A 301 -13.57 -22.15 5.90
N LEU A 302 -12.62 -21.29 6.33
CA LEU A 302 -12.54 -19.91 5.88
C LEU A 302 -12.40 -19.79 4.37
N ALA A 303 -11.58 -20.64 3.75
CA ALA A 303 -11.40 -20.63 2.29
C ALA A 303 -12.71 -20.93 1.56
N ARG A 304 -13.50 -21.88 2.07
CA ARG A 304 -14.82 -22.22 1.50
C ARG A 304 -15.85 -21.11 1.69
N GLU A 305 -15.96 -20.56 2.90
CA GLU A 305 -16.94 -19.52 3.22
C GLU A 305 -16.67 -18.19 2.52
N THR A 306 -15.40 -17.84 2.35
CA THR A 306 -15.00 -16.54 1.78
C THR A 306 -14.62 -16.60 0.30
N GLY A 307 -14.59 -17.79 -0.29
CA GLY A 307 -14.06 -18.00 -1.64
C GLY A 307 -12.59 -17.59 -1.76
N GLY A 308 -11.84 -17.57 -0.66
CA GLY A 308 -10.44 -17.13 -0.62
C GLY A 308 -10.22 -15.62 -0.78
N GLN A 309 -11.28 -14.79 -0.74
CA GLN A 309 -11.12 -13.33 -0.81
C GLN A 309 -10.42 -12.81 0.45
N PRO A 310 -9.20 -12.20 0.33
CA PRO A 310 -8.40 -11.81 1.49
C PRO A 310 -9.13 -10.91 2.50
N SER A 311 -9.86 -9.90 2.01
CA SER A 311 -10.62 -9.01 2.89
C SER A 311 -11.75 -9.72 3.64
N ALA A 312 -12.43 -10.67 3.01
CA ALA A 312 -13.48 -11.46 3.63
C ALA A 312 -12.91 -12.43 4.68
N VAL A 313 -11.76 -13.08 4.38
CA VAL A 313 -11.04 -13.92 5.35
C VAL A 313 -10.72 -13.13 6.62
N VAL A 314 -10.14 -11.95 6.46
CA VAL A 314 -9.78 -11.06 7.58
C VAL A 314 -11.00 -10.60 8.35
N GLN A 315 -12.07 -10.18 7.67
CA GLN A 315 -13.31 -9.74 8.30
C GLN A 315 -14.00 -10.88 9.08
N THR A 316 -14.02 -12.09 8.52
CA THR A 316 -14.57 -13.26 9.18
C THR A 316 -13.78 -13.63 10.43
N LEU A 317 -12.44 -13.62 10.36
CA LEU A 317 -11.59 -13.84 11.54
C LEU A 317 -11.84 -12.80 12.63
N ARG A 318 -11.95 -11.52 12.27
CA ARG A 318 -12.29 -10.47 13.24
C ARG A 318 -13.65 -10.69 13.89
N ALA A 319 -14.66 -11.01 13.10
CA ALA A 319 -16.00 -11.28 13.62
C ALA A 319 -16.02 -12.48 14.56
N LEU A 320 -15.23 -13.53 14.32
CA LEU A 320 -15.11 -14.69 15.22
C LEU A 320 -14.42 -14.30 16.54
N LEU A 321 -13.41 -13.44 16.50
CA LEU A 321 -12.76 -12.91 17.70
C LEU A 321 -13.69 -12.00 18.49
N GLU A 322 -14.40 -11.08 17.86
CA GLU A 322 -15.35 -10.15 18.49
C GLU A 322 -16.53 -10.90 19.17
N ARG A 323 -16.95 -12.00 18.56
CA ARG A 323 -18.00 -12.87 19.14
C ARG A 323 -17.49 -13.81 20.23
N GLY A 324 -16.19 -13.83 20.50
CA GLY A 324 -15.57 -14.71 21.49
C GLY A 324 -15.56 -16.20 21.10
N VAL A 325 -15.81 -16.50 19.81
CA VAL A 325 -15.67 -17.87 19.27
C VAL A 325 -14.18 -18.23 19.15
N LEU A 326 -13.36 -17.27 18.76
CA LEU A 326 -11.90 -17.36 18.83
C LEU A 326 -11.41 -16.40 19.90
N ALA A 327 -10.29 -16.71 20.52
CA ALA A 327 -9.62 -15.85 21.49
C ALA A 327 -8.19 -15.53 21.04
N LEU A 328 -7.60 -14.52 21.64
CA LEU A 328 -6.18 -14.20 21.49
C LEU A 328 -5.42 -14.70 22.72
N GLN A 329 -4.28 -15.30 22.51
CA GLN A 329 -3.36 -15.70 23.58
C GLN A 329 -1.99 -15.06 23.38
N PRO A 330 -1.30 -14.68 24.48
CA PRO A 330 0.06 -14.16 24.37
C PRO A 330 1.02 -15.27 23.92
N THR A 331 1.98 -14.87 23.05
CA THR A 331 3.10 -15.75 22.65
C THR A 331 4.35 -15.44 23.48
N ALA A 332 5.30 -16.37 23.50
CA ALA A 332 6.56 -16.20 24.23
C ALA A 332 7.36 -14.96 23.80
N ASP A 333 7.23 -14.54 22.54
CA ASP A 333 7.94 -13.40 21.94
C ASP A 333 7.20 -12.05 22.10
N SER A 334 6.37 -11.91 23.14
CA SER A 334 5.57 -10.69 23.41
C SER A 334 4.57 -10.33 22.31
N GLY A 335 4.19 -11.29 21.47
CA GLY A 335 3.17 -11.18 20.43
C GLY A 335 1.83 -11.78 20.87
N TRP A 336 0.87 -11.83 19.94
CA TRP A 336 -0.44 -12.45 20.13
C TRP A 336 -0.69 -13.46 19.01
N ALA A 337 -1.26 -14.60 19.37
CA ALA A 337 -1.69 -15.63 18.45
C ALA A 337 -3.17 -15.96 18.66
N ILE A 338 -3.82 -16.50 17.63
CA ILE A 338 -5.20 -16.97 17.72
C ILE A 338 -5.20 -18.28 18.52
N ASP A 339 -6.04 -18.33 19.57
CA ASP A 339 -6.33 -19.57 20.27
C ASP A 339 -7.33 -20.40 19.48
N LEU A 340 -6.90 -21.57 19.05
CA LEU A 340 -7.66 -22.48 18.20
C LEU A 340 -8.46 -23.53 19.00
N THR A 341 -8.37 -23.57 20.34
CA THR A 341 -9.02 -24.61 21.16
C THR A 341 -10.54 -24.70 20.95
N ARG A 342 -11.16 -23.61 20.50
CA ARG A 342 -12.60 -23.55 20.18
C ARG A 342 -12.90 -23.50 18.68
N ALA A 343 -11.90 -23.68 17.82
CA ALA A 343 -12.07 -23.60 16.37
C ALA A 343 -13.06 -24.64 15.82
N SER A 344 -13.20 -25.80 16.47
CA SER A 344 -14.18 -26.82 16.12
C SER A 344 -15.64 -26.37 16.33
N GLU A 345 -15.89 -25.39 17.20
CA GLU A 345 -17.22 -24.82 17.42
C GLU A 345 -17.67 -23.95 16.19
N VAL A 346 -16.74 -23.46 15.39
CA VAL A 346 -16.99 -22.64 14.20
C VAL A 346 -17.75 -23.46 13.14
N GLU A 347 -17.41 -24.74 12.97
CA GLU A 347 -18.05 -25.61 11.98
C GLU A 347 -19.48 -26.03 12.39
N MET A 348 -19.76 -26.12 13.70
CA MET A 348 -21.05 -26.51 14.19
C MET A 348 -22.06 -25.38 14.33
N GLY A 349 -21.58 -24.10 14.33
CA GLY A 349 -22.44 -22.92 14.49
C GLY A 349 -23.09 -22.40 13.18
N THR A 350 -22.81 -22.99 12.01
CA THR A 350 -23.26 -22.50 10.70
C THR A 350 -24.71 -22.84 10.33
N GLY A 351 -25.55 -23.28 11.30
CA GLY A 351 -26.99 -23.36 11.10
C GLY A 351 -27.77 -22.04 11.11
N ALA A 352 -27.11 -20.90 11.37
CA ALA A 352 -27.71 -19.56 11.41
C ALA A 352 -26.99 -18.62 10.43
N THR A 353 -27.22 -18.81 9.14
CA THR A 353 -26.80 -17.91 8.07
C THR A 353 -27.59 -16.61 8.16
N THR A 354 -26.98 -15.55 8.64
CA THR A 354 -27.35 -14.19 8.20
C THR A 354 -26.31 -13.72 7.21
N ASN A 355 -26.74 -13.60 5.95
CA ASN A 355 -25.96 -12.98 4.89
C ASN A 355 -25.38 -11.65 5.36
N ALA A 356 -24.08 -11.44 5.15
CA ALA A 356 -23.35 -10.20 5.44
C ALA A 356 -23.77 -8.98 4.58
N THR A 357 -24.85 -9.11 3.84
CA THR A 357 -25.55 -8.01 3.17
C THR A 357 -26.95 -7.94 3.77
N GLY A 358 -27.17 -7.02 4.71
CA GLY A 358 -28.44 -6.78 5.39
C GLY A 358 -29.63 -6.42 4.46
N ARG A 359 -30.02 -7.36 3.61
CA ARG A 359 -31.26 -7.32 2.85
C ARG A 359 -32.09 -8.54 3.25
N PRO A 360 -33.33 -8.36 3.77
CA PRO A 360 -34.24 -9.50 3.98
C PRO A 360 -34.63 -10.07 2.61
N ALA A 361 -34.49 -11.39 2.47
CA ALA A 361 -35.04 -12.12 1.33
C ALA A 361 -36.56 -11.94 1.34
N ALA A 362 -37.10 -11.29 0.31
CA ALA A 362 -38.52 -11.23 0.05
C ALA A 362 -39.01 -12.62 -0.31
N GLY A 363 -39.68 -13.24 0.65
CA GLY A 363 -40.36 -14.51 0.48
C GLY A 363 -41.51 -14.37 -0.51
N ALA A 364 -41.54 -15.28 -1.46
CA ALA A 364 -42.66 -15.54 -2.33
C ALA A 364 -43.92 -15.84 -1.55
N GLN A 365 -44.99 -15.09 -1.79
CA GLN A 365 -46.34 -15.58 -1.63
C GLN A 365 -47.14 -15.22 -2.86
N ALA A 366 -47.36 -16.25 -3.67
CA ALA A 366 -48.44 -16.31 -4.63
C ALA A 366 -49.73 -16.70 -3.90
N SER A 367 -50.82 -16.00 -4.17
CA SER A 367 -52.19 -16.53 -4.15
C SER A 367 -53.12 -15.39 -4.56
N ALA A 368 -53.61 -15.40 -5.76
CA ALA A 368 -54.94 -15.88 -6.22
C ALA A 368 -56.14 -15.11 -5.66
N ALA A 369 -57.00 -14.78 -6.63
CA ALA A 369 -58.41 -14.37 -6.56
C ALA A 369 -58.59 -12.86 -6.57
N GLY A 370 -59.18 -12.19 -7.56
CA GLY A 370 -60.34 -12.61 -8.31
C GLY A 370 -61.40 -11.54 -8.20
N HIS A 371 -61.91 -11.07 -9.34
CA HIS A 371 -63.25 -10.52 -9.59
C HIS A 371 -63.53 -8.98 -9.43
N GLN A 372 -63.90 -8.44 -10.56
CA GLN A 372 -65.07 -7.53 -10.81
C GLN A 372 -65.01 -6.13 -10.21
N ASP A 373 -64.97 -5.08 -10.95
CA ASP A 373 -65.89 -4.47 -11.96
C ASP A 373 -65.16 -3.46 -12.86
#